data_5b81c4a8cfafef7084f2d66dc9964ae9
#
_entry.id   5b81c4a8cfafef7084f2d66dc9964ae9
#
_cell.length_a   1.000
_cell.length_b   1.000
_cell.length_c   1.000
_cell.angle_alpha   90.00
_cell.angle_beta   90.00
_cell.angle_gamma   90.00
#
_symmetry.space_group_name_H-M   'P 1'
#
loop_
_entity.id
_entity.type
_entity.pdbx_description
1 polymer ?
#
loop_
_entity_poly.entity_id
_entity_poly.type
_entity_poly.pdbx_seq_one_letter_code
_entity_poly.pdbx_strand_id
1 'polypeptide(L)'
;KHGLKPRAKIKGFASIGSEPSIMLTGPGYVSDKLLKNLGMNKGDIDIWELNEAFAVVVLRYLDHMGIDHSDINVNGGAIAMGHPLGATGAMILGTVLDELERSNKSTALATLCVGGGMGTATVIERV
;
A
#
# COMPACT_ATOMS: atom_id res chain seq x y z
N LYS A 1 -21.49 20.27 -5.34
CA LYS A 1 -22.93 20.12 -5.50
C LYS A 1 -23.60 19.50 -4.27
N HIS A 2 -22.91 18.61 -3.55
CA HIS A 2 -23.43 17.89 -2.39
C HIS A 2 -22.77 18.30 -1.06
N GLY A 3 -21.96 19.35 -1.03
CA GLY A 3 -21.27 19.82 0.18
C GLY A 3 -20.23 18.85 0.76
N LEU A 4 -19.86 17.79 0.02
CA LEU A 4 -18.86 16.84 0.44
C LEU A 4 -17.47 17.48 0.40
N LYS A 5 -16.69 17.23 1.45
CA LYS A 5 -15.28 17.66 1.51
C LYS A 5 -14.39 16.46 1.12
N PRO A 6 -13.39 16.66 0.26
CA PRO A 6 -12.40 15.61 0.00
C PRO A 6 -11.61 15.33 1.27
N ARG A 7 -11.32 14.06 1.56
CA ARG A 7 -10.51 13.64 2.72
C ARG A 7 -9.05 13.41 2.32
N ALA A 8 -8.83 12.99 1.07
CA ALA A 8 -7.49 12.78 0.52
C ALA A 8 -7.47 13.04 -0.98
N LYS A 9 -6.28 13.23 -1.51
CA LYS A 9 -6.00 13.20 -2.95
C LYS A 9 -5.13 12.00 -3.30
N ILE A 10 -5.33 11.42 -4.47
CA ILE A 10 -4.42 10.42 -5.04
C ILE A 10 -3.21 11.16 -5.63
N LYS A 11 -2.02 10.94 -5.07
CA LYS A 11 -0.78 11.53 -5.62
C LYS A 11 -0.32 10.79 -6.87
N GLY A 12 -0.53 9.48 -6.89
CA GLY A 12 -0.21 8.67 -8.04
C GLY A 12 -0.49 7.19 -7.77
N PHE A 13 -0.42 6.43 -8.83
CA PHE A 13 -0.53 4.97 -8.80
C PHE A 13 0.39 4.35 -9.86
N ALA A 14 0.73 3.09 -9.67
CA ALA A 14 1.51 2.32 -10.62
C ALA A 14 1.11 0.85 -10.59
N SER A 15 1.40 0.17 -11.69
CA SER A 15 1.33 -1.28 -11.80
C SER A 15 2.61 -1.81 -12.42
N ILE A 16 2.96 -3.07 -12.12
CA ILE A 16 4.14 -3.73 -12.64
C ILE A 16 3.86 -5.22 -12.86
N GLY A 17 4.54 -5.82 -13.84
CA GLY A 17 4.75 -7.25 -13.90
C GLY A 17 6.12 -7.56 -13.32
N SER A 18 6.23 -8.59 -12.52
CA SER A 18 7.48 -9.15 -11.99
C SER A 18 7.59 -10.63 -12.34
N GLU A 19 8.54 -11.35 -11.75
CA GLU A 19 8.77 -12.77 -12.04
C GLU A 19 7.54 -13.62 -11.70
N PRO A 20 6.86 -14.21 -12.71
CA PRO A 20 5.60 -14.91 -12.48
C PRO A 20 5.76 -16.24 -11.73
N SER A 21 6.92 -16.89 -11.80
CA SER A 21 7.14 -18.20 -11.16
C SER A 21 7.24 -18.10 -9.64
N ILE A 22 7.76 -16.99 -9.09
CA ILE A 22 7.78 -16.73 -7.66
C ILE A 22 6.62 -15.84 -7.21
N MET A 23 5.95 -15.18 -8.13
CA MET A 23 4.68 -14.45 -8.03
C MET A 23 4.70 -13.37 -6.92
N LEU A 24 4.80 -13.34 -5.84
CA LEU A 24 4.43 -12.50 -4.70
C LEU A 24 5.34 -11.25 -4.46
N THR A 25 6.32 -10.97 -5.31
CA THR A 25 7.32 -9.92 -5.12
C THR A 25 6.94 -8.55 -5.70
N GLY A 26 5.86 -8.50 -6.47
CA GLY A 26 5.38 -7.28 -7.15
C GLY A 26 5.26 -6.03 -6.28
N PRO A 27 4.76 -6.12 -5.02
CA PRO A 27 4.60 -4.96 -4.14
C PRO A 27 5.87 -4.13 -3.91
N GLY A 28 7.02 -4.76 -3.69
CA GLY A 28 8.29 -4.04 -3.50
C GLY A 28 8.67 -3.25 -4.75
N TYR A 29 8.72 -3.93 -5.89
CA TYR A 29 9.10 -3.31 -7.15
C TYR A 29 8.13 -2.22 -7.62
N VAL A 30 6.83 -2.40 -7.42
CA VAL A 30 5.85 -1.37 -7.79
C VAL A 30 5.91 -0.16 -6.87
N SER A 31 6.22 -0.35 -5.59
CA SER A 31 6.44 0.75 -4.65
C SER A 31 7.65 1.58 -5.04
N ASP A 32 8.79 0.96 -5.34
CA ASP A 32 9.97 1.65 -5.84
C ASP A 32 9.68 2.43 -7.14
N LYS A 33 8.98 1.80 -8.09
CA LYS A 33 8.56 2.44 -9.34
C LYS A 33 7.69 3.67 -9.08
N LEU A 34 6.70 3.55 -8.20
CA LEU A 34 5.76 4.64 -7.88
C LEU A 34 6.47 5.79 -7.19
N LEU A 35 7.28 5.51 -6.17
CA LEU A 35 8.06 6.54 -5.48
C LEU A 35 8.98 7.29 -6.45
N LYS A 36 9.69 6.56 -7.30
CA LYS A 36 10.53 7.15 -8.36
C LYS A 36 9.72 8.06 -9.29
N ASN A 37 8.56 7.62 -9.74
CA ASN A 37 7.70 8.39 -10.64
C ASN A 37 7.18 9.69 -9.99
N LEU A 38 7.00 9.68 -8.68
CA LEU A 38 6.54 10.84 -7.90
C LEU A 38 7.68 11.73 -7.41
N GLY A 39 8.94 11.33 -7.61
CA GLY A 39 10.11 12.03 -7.05
C GLY A 39 10.14 11.97 -5.52
N MET A 40 9.56 10.92 -4.94
CA MET A 40 9.46 10.71 -3.49
C MET A 40 10.47 9.67 -3.01
N ASN A 41 10.84 9.80 -1.75
CA ASN A 41 11.67 8.83 -1.02
C ASN A 41 10.81 8.04 -0.03
N LYS A 42 11.33 6.93 0.48
CA LYS A 42 10.65 6.12 1.50
C LYS A 42 10.29 6.91 2.76
N GLY A 43 11.16 7.85 3.17
CA GLY A 43 10.92 8.73 4.31
C GLY A 43 9.79 9.75 4.13
N ASP A 44 9.26 9.90 2.92
CA ASP A 44 8.11 10.77 2.65
C ASP A 44 6.77 10.03 2.86
N ILE A 45 6.81 8.74 3.18
CA ILE A 45 5.63 7.92 3.47
C ILE A 45 5.49 7.72 4.96
N ASP A 46 4.41 8.21 5.52
CA ASP A 46 4.11 8.13 6.95
C ASP A 46 3.47 6.79 7.36
N ILE A 47 2.73 6.17 6.46
CA ILE A 47 2.03 4.90 6.72
C ILE A 47 2.17 3.98 5.51
N TRP A 48 2.58 2.74 5.80
CA TRP A 48 2.68 1.68 4.80
C TRP A 48 1.54 0.69 4.99
N GLU A 49 0.89 0.32 3.89
CA GLU A 49 -0.18 -0.66 3.91
C GLU A 49 0.03 -1.66 2.77
N LEU A 50 0.14 -2.92 3.12
CA LEU A 50 0.32 -4.02 2.18
C LEU A 50 -0.78 -5.04 2.40
N ASN A 51 -1.46 -5.46 1.35
CA ASN A 51 -2.34 -6.62 1.46
C ASN A 51 -1.56 -7.87 1.87
N GLU A 52 -1.93 -8.45 2.99
CA GLU A 52 -1.32 -9.65 3.56
C GLU A 52 -1.86 -10.92 2.89
N ALA A 53 -1.62 -11.07 1.58
CA ALA A 53 -2.05 -12.28 0.87
C ALA A 53 -1.45 -13.56 1.50
N PHE A 54 -0.21 -13.46 1.97
CA PHE A 54 0.52 -14.49 2.75
C PHE A 54 1.54 -13.80 3.64
N ALA A 55 1.89 -14.41 4.77
CA ALA A 55 2.90 -13.85 5.69
C ALA A 55 4.25 -13.58 5.00
N VAL A 56 4.66 -14.47 4.07
CA VAL A 56 5.90 -14.30 3.31
C VAL A 56 5.90 -13.05 2.44
N VAL A 57 4.76 -12.58 1.96
CA VAL A 57 4.63 -11.34 1.20
C VAL A 57 5.02 -10.14 2.06
N VAL A 58 4.52 -10.12 3.30
CA VAL A 58 4.84 -9.06 4.27
C VAL A 58 6.34 -9.07 4.58
N LEU A 59 6.88 -10.23 4.97
CA LEU A 59 8.30 -10.37 5.30
C LEU A 59 9.22 -9.96 4.14
N ARG A 60 8.90 -10.41 2.93
CA ARG A 60 9.66 -10.03 1.73
C ARG A 60 9.56 -8.54 1.41
N TYR A 61 8.40 -7.94 1.64
CA TYR A 61 8.21 -6.51 1.44
C TYR A 61 9.02 -5.67 2.42
N LEU A 62 9.00 -6.04 3.70
CA LEU A 62 9.80 -5.39 4.75
C LEU A 62 11.30 -5.43 4.40
N ASP A 63 11.81 -6.61 4.02
CA ASP A 63 13.18 -6.80 3.59
C ASP A 63 13.54 -5.93 2.37
N HIS A 64 12.68 -5.93 1.33
CA HIS A 64 12.89 -5.16 0.10
C HIS A 64 12.86 -3.65 0.36
N MET A 65 11.89 -3.19 1.13
CA MET A 65 11.71 -1.77 1.40
C MET A 65 12.65 -1.26 2.50
N GLY A 66 13.19 -2.14 3.33
CA GLY A 66 14.03 -1.75 4.49
C GLY A 66 13.24 -0.95 5.52
N ILE A 67 12.00 -1.34 5.78
CA ILE A 67 11.11 -0.71 6.78
C ILE A 67 10.85 -1.67 7.94
N ASP A 68 10.54 -1.13 9.11
CA ASP A 68 10.24 -1.92 10.29
C ASP A 68 8.83 -2.49 10.26
N HIS A 69 8.62 -3.62 10.91
CA HIS A 69 7.30 -4.24 11.03
C HIS A 69 6.27 -3.34 11.74
N SER A 70 6.72 -2.44 12.60
CA SER A 70 5.86 -1.47 13.28
C SER A 70 5.29 -0.37 12.36
N ASP A 71 5.88 -0.18 11.17
CA ASP A 71 5.50 0.88 10.24
C ASP A 71 4.49 0.43 9.18
N ILE A 72 4.21 -0.89 9.11
CA ILE A 72 3.31 -1.46 8.11
C ILE A 72 2.08 -2.07 8.75
N ASN A 73 0.92 -1.94 8.09
CA ASN A 73 -0.34 -2.55 8.52
C ASN A 73 -0.66 -2.30 10.00
N VAL A 74 -0.49 -1.06 10.43
CA VAL A 74 -0.56 -0.66 11.84
C VAL A 74 -1.92 -0.96 12.52
N ASN A 75 -2.95 -1.20 11.73
CA ASN A 75 -4.29 -1.60 12.19
C ASN A 75 -4.59 -3.10 11.92
N GLY A 76 -3.56 -3.91 11.64
CA GLY A 76 -3.71 -5.30 11.21
C GLY A 76 -4.02 -5.42 9.71
N GLY A 77 -4.12 -6.63 9.22
CA GLY A 77 -4.26 -6.90 7.79
C GLY A 77 -5.05 -8.17 7.47
N ALA A 78 -4.96 -8.63 6.24
CA ALA A 78 -5.77 -9.70 5.68
C ALA A 78 -5.59 -11.07 6.35
N ILE A 79 -4.47 -11.33 7.00
CA ILE A 79 -4.27 -12.57 7.77
C ILE A 79 -5.32 -12.67 8.88
N ALA A 80 -5.65 -11.55 9.53
CA ALA A 80 -6.68 -11.51 10.56
C ALA A 80 -8.09 -11.24 10.02
N MET A 81 -8.22 -10.35 9.01
CA MET A 81 -9.51 -9.82 8.55
C MET A 81 -10.04 -10.46 7.26
N GLY A 82 -9.23 -11.25 6.57
CA GLY A 82 -9.59 -11.86 5.29
C GLY A 82 -9.24 -11.00 4.07
N HIS A 83 -9.33 -11.62 2.90
CA HIS A 83 -8.99 -11.02 1.61
C HIS A 83 -10.12 -11.20 0.59
N PRO A 84 -11.20 -10.42 0.67
CA PRO A 84 -12.24 -10.43 -0.36
C PRO A 84 -11.72 -9.68 -1.61
N LEU A 85 -11.26 -10.42 -2.62
CA LEU A 85 -10.49 -9.92 -3.76
C LEU A 85 -11.05 -8.64 -4.40
N GLY A 86 -12.36 -8.60 -4.64
CA GLY A 86 -13.02 -7.44 -5.25
C GLY A 86 -13.15 -6.21 -4.34
N ALA A 87 -12.93 -6.35 -3.02
CA ALA A 87 -13.10 -5.28 -2.05
C ALA A 87 -11.77 -4.82 -1.42
N THR A 88 -10.75 -5.67 -1.38
CA THR A 88 -9.53 -5.43 -0.61
C THR A 88 -8.83 -4.11 -0.96
N GLY A 89 -8.77 -3.74 -2.23
CA GLY A 89 -8.17 -2.46 -2.63
C GLY A 89 -8.87 -1.26 -1.99
N ALA A 90 -10.21 -1.26 -1.93
CA ALA A 90 -10.97 -0.23 -1.26
C ALA A 90 -10.81 -0.29 0.26
N MET A 91 -10.74 -1.51 0.84
CA MET A 91 -10.56 -1.70 2.28
C MET A 91 -9.24 -1.10 2.75
N ILE A 92 -8.11 -1.46 2.13
CA ILE A 92 -6.79 -0.96 2.56
C ILE A 92 -6.64 0.55 2.34
N LEU A 93 -7.22 1.10 1.25
CA LEU A 93 -7.24 2.56 1.05
C LEU A 93 -8.09 3.27 2.10
N GLY A 94 -9.24 2.71 2.48
CA GLY A 94 -10.06 3.23 3.57
C GLY A 94 -9.33 3.18 4.92
N THR A 95 -8.70 2.04 5.22
CA THR A 95 -7.94 1.83 6.45
C THR A 95 -6.80 2.85 6.60
N VAL A 96 -5.98 3.04 5.57
CA VAL A 96 -4.88 4.03 5.66
C VAL A 96 -5.39 5.46 5.72
N LEU A 97 -6.50 5.79 5.06
CA LEU A 97 -7.09 7.13 5.13
C LEU A 97 -7.59 7.44 6.54
N ASP A 98 -8.31 6.53 7.15
CA ASP A 98 -8.78 6.67 8.53
C ASP A 98 -7.59 6.76 9.51
N GLU A 99 -6.53 5.99 9.27
CA GLU A 99 -5.32 6.05 10.08
C GLU A 99 -4.54 7.37 9.91
N LEU A 100 -4.43 7.90 8.70
CA LEU A 100 -3.84 9.21 8.46
C LEU A 100 -4.56 10.31 9.27
N GLU A 101 -5.89 10.27 9.28
CA GLU A 101 -6.69 11.21 10.06
C GLU A 101 -6.50 11.01 11.58
N ARG A 102 -6.59 9.75 12.04
CA ARG A 102 -6.48 9.40 13.47
C ARG A 102 -5.11 9.76 14.06
N SER A 103 -4.04 9.51 13.31
CA SER A 103 -2.65 9.74 13.75
C SER A 103 -2.11 11.13 13.39
N ASN A 104 -2.94 11.95 12.74
CA ASN A 104 -2.55 13.28 12.21
C ASN A 104 -1.32 13.22 11.29
N LYS A 105 -1.23 12.16 10.49
CA LYS A 105 -0.23 11.96 9.46
C LYS A 105 -0.76 12.39 8.10
N SER A 106 0.11 12.47 7.09
CA SER A 106 -0.22 13.07 5.79
C SER A 106 -0.23 12.09 4.64
N THR A 107 0.73 11.19 4.55
CA THR A 107 0.99 10.42 3.32
C THR A 107 1.01 8.92 3.59
N ALA A 108 0.29 8.18 2.78
CA ALA A 108 0.30 6.72 2.85
C ALA A 108 0.52 6.07 1.48
N LEU A 109 1.20 4.92 1.47
CA LEU A 109 1.32 4.04 0.32
C LEU A 109 0.62 2.73 0.60
N ALA A 110 -0.38 2.41 -0.24
CA ALA A 110 -1.08 1.14 -0.22
C ALA A 110 -0.67 0.29 -1.43
N THR A 111 -0.35 -0.98 -1.21
CA THR A 111 0.10 -1.89 -2.26
C THR A 111 -0.44 -3.31 -2.11
N LEU A 112 -0.56 -4.00 -3.24
CA LEU A 112 -1.04 -5.38 -3.32
C LEU A 112 -0.19 -6.17 -4.31
N CYS A 113 0.06 -7.44 -4.02
CA CYS A 113 0.43 -8.39 -5.05
C CYS A 113 -0.83 -8.83 -5.82
N VAL A 114 -0.64 -9.14 -7.09
CA VAL A 114 -1.69 -9.64 -7.98
C VAL A 114 -1.18 -10.91 -8.64
N GLY A 115 -2.07 -11.88 -8.84
CA GLY A 115 -1.72 -13.18 -9.42
C GLY A 115 -0.93 -13.06 -10.73
N GLY A 116 -0.01 -14.01 -10.98
CA GLY A 116 0.87 -14.01 -12.15
C GLY A 116 2.07 -13.07 -12.03
N GLY A 117 2.46 -12.68 -10.83
CA GLY A 117 3.66 -11.86 -10.60
C GLY A 117 3.43 -10.35 -10.73
N MET A 118 2.20 -9.90 -10.76
CA MET A 118 1.89 -8.48 -10.85
C MET A 118 1.88 -7.80 -9.47
N GLY A 119 2.04 -6.49 -9.47
CA GLY A 119 1.85 -5.63 -8.29
C GLY A 119 1.19 -4.32 -8.66
N THR A 120 0.44 -3.76 -7.73
CA THR A 120 -0.13 -2.42 -7.84
C THR A 120 0.11 -1.62 -6.58
N ALA A 121 0.35 -0.33 -6.71
CA ALA A 121 0.54 0.58 -5.58
C ALA A 121 -0.13 1.92 -5.84
N THR A 122 -0.60 2.55 -4.76
CA THR A 122 -1.22 3.87 -4.76
C THR A 122 -0.67 4.69 -3.61
N VAL A 123 -0.28 5.94 -3.89
CA VAL A 123 0.04 6.93 -2.84
C VAL A 123 -1.11 7.90 -2.72
N ILE A 124 -1.59 8.06 -1.49
CA ILE A 124 -2.59 9.08 -1.12
C ILE A 124 -1.99 10.09 -0.16
N GLU A 125 -2.51 11.30 -0.21
CA GLU A 125 -2.17 12.38 0.70
C GLU A 125 -3.45 12.98 1.28
N ARG A 126 -3.53 13.06 2.60
CA ARG A 126 -4.64 13.70 3.31
C ARG A 126 -4.72 15.20 2.96
N VAL A 127 -5.92 15.73 2.83
CA VAL A 127 -6.18 17.16 2.55
C VAL A 127 -6.79 17.86 3.75
#